data_869f62ce0c18151cb2ad17d46f020a9f
#
_entry.id   869f62ce0c18151cb2ad17d46f020a9f
#
_cell.length_a   1.000
_cell.length_b   1.000
_cell.length_c   1.000
_cell.angle_alpha   90.00
_cell.angle_beta   90.00
_cell.angle_gamma   90.00
#
_symmetry.space_group_name_H-M   'P 1'
#
loop_
_entity.id
_entity.type
_entity.pdbx_description
1 polymer ?
#
loop_
_entity_poly.entity_id
_entity_poly.type
_entity_poly.pdbx_seq_one_letter_code
_entity_poly.pdbx_strand_id
1 'polypeptide(L)'
;MFKRIVLCAALITFGIVLSLNAQPQPSPVQPSPVKRTILQRADVPGTNLEIIYATVEIAAGFKAGRHNHPGVVVSQTVEGDFWLHIDGQTEQVVRAGESVTIPDRAIHNEGASDKPAKLNVVYVVEKGKPLVSPAQ
;
A
#
# COMPACT_ATOMS: atom_id res chain seq x y z
N MET A 1 6.25 -81.19 45.71
CA MET A 1 5.80 -80.73 44.43
C MET A 1 5.32 -79.25 44.60
N PHE A 2 6.21 -78.27 44.44
CA PHE A 2 5.84 -76.85 44.61
C PHE A 2 5.75 -76.24 43.24
N LYS A 3 4.53 -75.80 42.85
CA LYS A 3 4.29 -75.03 41.64
C LYS A 3 4.63 -73.53 41.93
N ARG A 4 5.65 -73.01 41.25
CA ARG A 4 5.98 -71.55 41.26
C ARG A 4 5.05 -70.88 40.30
N ILE A 5 4.24 -69.94 40.82
CA ILE A 5 3.43 -69.02 40.07
C ILE A 5 4.32 -67.78 39.76
N VAL A 6 4.60 -67.54 38.48
CA VAL A 6 5.30 -66.35 38.04
C VAL A 6 4.23 -65.29 37.75
N LEU A 7 4.25 -64.23 38.52
CA LEU A 7 3.35 -63.08 38.32
C LEU A 7 4.05 -62.07 37.35
N CYS A 8 3.58 -62.02 36.13
CA CYS A 8 4.01 -60.98 35.18
C CYS A 8 3.28 -59.68 35.49
N ALA A 9 4.00 -58.69 36.03
CA ALA A 9 3.50 -57.32 36.17
C ALA A 9 3.70 -56.57 34.86
N ALA A 10 2.62 -56.26 34.13
CA ALA A 10 2.62 -55.41 32.98
C ALA A 10 2.62 -53.94 33.41
N LEU A 11 3.75 -53.27 33.21
CA LEU A 11 3.85 -51.81 33.39
C LEU A 11 3.24 -51.13 32.16
N ILE A 12 2.05 -50.52 32.34
CA ILE A 12 1.42 -49.68 31.33
C ILE A 12 2.01 -48.26 31.51
N THR A 13 2.92 -47.88 30.65
CA THR A 13 3.42 -46.48 30.57
C THR A 13 2.40 -45.60 29.86
N PHE A 14 1.73 -44.74 30.59
CA PHE A 14 0.79 -43.75 30.06
C PHE A 14 1.59 -42.58 29.48
N GLY A 15 1.80 -42.56 28.19
CA GLY A 15 2.48 -41.48 27.48
C GLY A 15 1.54 -40.25 27.39
N ILE A 16 1.88 -39.20 28.13
CA ILE A 16 1.21 -37.89 27.99
C ILE A 16 1.69 -37.24 26.70
N VAL A 17 0.83 -37.21 25.67
CA VAL A 17 1.07 -36.44 24.45
C VAL A 17 0.73 -35.00 24.75
N LEU A 18 1.76 -34.15 25.00
CA LEU A 18 1.58 -32.71 25.03
C LEU A 18 1.35 -32.23 23.60
N SER A 19 0.09 -31.94 23.26
CA SER A 19 -0.25 -31.21 22.05
C SER A 19 0.21 -29.76 22.21
N LEU A 20 1.34 -29.39 21.59
CA LEU A 20 1.77 -28.02 21.44
C LEU A 20 0.79 -27.31 20.50
N ASN A 21 -0.14 -26.54 21.05
CA ASN A 21 -0.96 -25.61 20.30
C ASN A 21 -0.03 -24.51 19.77
N ALA A 22 0.45 -24.65 18.54
CA ALA A 22 1.11 -23.57 17.81
C ALA A 22 0.08 -22.48 17.54
N GLN A 23 0.12 -21.38 18.30
CA GLN A 23 -0.66 -20.19 17.98
C GLN A 23 -0.16 -19.63 16.63
N PRO A 24 -1.08 -19.23 15.73
CA PRO A 24 -0.69 -18.54 14.51
C PRO A 24 0.09 -17.28 14.88
N GLN A 25 1.34 -17.21 14.46
CA GLN A 25 2.11 -15.98 14.60
C GLN A 25 1.49 -14.93 13.67
N PRO A 26 1.26 -13.69 14.13
CA PRO A 26 0.84 -12.61 13.24
C PRO A 26 1.89 -12.45 12.15
N SER A 27 1.43 -12.51 10.90
CA SER A 27 2.30 -12.25 9.74
C SER A 27 2.92 -10.87 9.87
N PRO A 28 4.21 -10.69 9.56
CA PRO A 28 4.84 -9.38 9.57
C PRO A 28 4.06 -8.45 8.63
N VAL A 29 3.62 -7.30 9.16
CA VAL A 29 2.97 -6.26 8.37
C VAL A 29 4.01 -5.74 7.38
N GLN A 30 3.87 -6.09 6.10
CA GLN A 30 4.73 -5.53 5.05
C GLN A 30 4.41 -4.03 4.92
N PRO A 31 5.44 -3.17 4.85
CA PRO A 31 5.23 -1.75 4.59
C PRO A 31 4.43 -1.57 3.30
N SER A 32 3.44 -0.67 3.30
CA SER A 32 2.74 -0.31 2.08
C SER A 32 3.73 0.20 1.04
N PRO A 33 3.67 -0.26 -0.21
CA PRO A 33 4.56 0.21 -1.27
C PRO A 33 4.35 1.67 -1.62
N VAL A 34 3.25 2.29 -1.17
CA VAL A 34 2.99 3.72 -1.25
C VAL A 34 2.64 4.25 0.14
N LYS A 35 3.39 5.25 0.58
CA LYS A 35 3.12 5.97 1.82
C LYS A 35 2.72 7.41 1.48
N ARG A 36 1.49 7.78 1.81
CA ARG A 36 0.99 9.16 1.69
C ARG A 36 0.91 9.80 3.07
N THR A 37 1.61 10.91 3.24
CA THR A 37 1.57 11.72 4.45
C THR A 37 0.87 13.05 4.14
N ILE A 38 -0.32 13.26 4.68
CA ILE A 38 -1.05 14.52 4.52
C ILE A 38 -0.41 15.58 5.40
N LEU A 39 0.00 16.67 4.79
CA LEU A 39 0.64 17.80 5.46
C LEU A 39 -0.36 18.90 5.78
N GLN A 40 -1.29 19.19 4.85
CA GLN A 40 -2.29 20.24 4.98
C GLN A 40 -3.60 19.83 4.31
N ARG A 41 -4.71 20.37 4.83
CA ARG A 41 -6.03 20.36 4.20
C ARG A 41 -6.65 21.77 4.33
N ALA A 42 -7.33 22.20 3.30
CA ALA A 42 -8.08 23.46 3.30
C ALA A 42 -9.30 23.35 2.39
N ASP A 43 -10.40 23.94 2.80
CA ASP A 43 -11.57 24.07 1.95
C ASP A 43 -11.34 25.12 0.86
N VAL A 44 -11.89 24.90 -0.33
CA VAL A 44 -11.98 25.94 -1.36
C VAL A 44 -13.28 26.71 -1.15
N PRO A 45 -13.23 27.98 -0.70
CA PRO A 45 -14.43 28.75 -0.36
C PRO A 45 -15.45 28.82 -1.50
N GLY A 46 -16.73 28.64 -1.18
CA GLY A 46 -17.84 28.71 -2.14
C GLY A 46 -17.97 27.48 -3.07
N THR A 47 -17.24 26.42 -2.80
CA THR A 47 -17.30 25.16 -3.58
C THR A 47 -17.46 23.94 -2.69
N ASN A 48 -17.66 22.76 -3.31
CA ASN A 48 -17.59 21.46 -2.63
C ASN A 48 -16.18 20.84 -2.71
N LEU A 49 -15.15 21.62 -3.04
CA LEU A 49 -13.78 21.14 -3.19
C LEU A 49 -12.96 21.38 -1.93
N GLU A 50 -11.95 20.53 -1.75
CA GLU A 50 -10.87 20.72 -0.78
C GLU A 50 -9.50 20.63 -1.48
N ILE A 51 -8.53 21.31 -0.90
CA ILE A 51 -7.12 21.16 -1.23
C ILE A 51 -6.51 20.20 -0.21
N ILE A 52 -5.80 19.17 -0.69
CA ILE A 52 -4.99 18.29 0.14
C ILE A 52 -3.55 18.40 -0.34
N TYR A 53 -2.67 18.87 0.53
CA TYR A 53 -1.23 18.86 0.28
C TYR A 53 -0.60 17.69 1.02
N ALA A 54 0.17 16.86 0.28
CA ALA A 54 0.76 15.65 0.81
C ALA A 54 2.16 15.40 0.26
N THR A 55 2.97 14.64 1.00
CA THR A 55 4.09 13.91 0.43
C THR A 55 3.67 12.49 0.11
N VAL A 56 4.18 11.96 -1.00
CA VAL A 56 3.94 10.57 -1.44
C VAL A 56 5.29 9.92 -1.69
N GLU A 57 5.55 8.84 -0.96
CA GLU A 57 6.74 8.01 -1.13
C GLU A 57 6.32 6.72 -1.83
N ILE A 58 6.99 6.39 -2.93
CA ILE A 58 6.68 5.24 -3.79
C ILE A 58 7.89 4.31 -3.78
N ALA A 59 7.67 3.04 -3.44
CA ALA A 59 8.74 2.04 -3.44
C ALA A 59 9.26 1.78 -4.86
N ALA A 60 10.53 1.43 -4.99
CA ALA A 60 11.16 1.05 -6.26
C ALA A 60 10.35 -0.04 -6.97
N GLY A 61 10.13 0.12 -8.27
CA GLY A 61 9.43 -0.83 -9.13
C GLY A 61 7.92 -0.93 -8.90
N PHE A 62 7.35 -0.15 -7.97
CA PHE A 62 5.91 -0.18 -7.72
C PHE A 62 5.12 0.44 -8.88
N LYS A 63 3.96 -0.17 -9.17
CA LYS A 63 2.96 0.29 -10.14
C LYS A 63 1.62 0.37 -9.44
N ALA A 64 0.99 1.54 -9.45
CA ALA A 64 -0.26 1.79 -8.73
C ALA A 64 -1.47 1.04 -9.31
N GLY A 65 -1.41 0.68 -10.58
CA GLY A 65 -2.56 0.22 -11.35
C GLY A 65 -3.42 1.39 -11.84
N ARG A 66 -4.32 1.10 -12.79
CA ARG A 66 -5.19 2.12 -13.38
C ARG A 66 -6.17 2.64 -12.34
N HIS A 67 -6.23 3.95 -12.19
CA HIS A 67 -7.13 4.63 -11.22
C HIS A 67 -7.40 6.07 -11.66
N ASN A 68 -8.25 6.76 -10.92
CA ASN A 68 -8.50 8.19 -11.07
C ASN A 68 -8.65 8.88 -9.70
N HIS A 69 -8.70 10.20 -9.74
CA HIS A 69 -8.96 11.07 -8.59
C HIS A 69 -10.23 11.91 -8.85
N PRO A 70 -11.02 12.27 -7.81
CA PRO A 70 -12.22 13.10 -7.98
C PRO A 70 -11.88 14.60 -8.08
N GLY A 71 -10.97 14.96 -8.98
CA GLY A 71 -10.48 16.31 -9.20
C GLY A 71 -9.11 16.36 -9.84
N VAL A 72 -8.51 17.53 -9.84
CA VAL A 72 -7.18 17.79 -10.43
C VAL A 72 -6.09 17.46 -9.43
N VAL A 73 -5.00 16.85 -9.93
CA VAL A 73 -3.81 16.59 -9.13
C VAL A 73 -2.59 17.26 -9.79
N VAL A 74 -1.81 17.97 -8.98
CA VAL A 74 -0.51 18.51 -9.38
C VAL A 74 0.55 17.84 -8.52
N SER A 75 1.55 17.24 -9.16
CA SER A 75 2.66 16.63 -8.45
C SER A 75 4.00 17.16 -8.92
N GLN A 76 4.95 17.25 -8.00
CA GLN A 76 6.34 17.53 -8.26
C GLN A 76 7.20 16.40 -7.74
N THR A 77 8.06 15.85 -8.56
CA THR A 77 9.05 14.87 -8.13
C THR A 77 10.14 15.58 -7.33
N VAL A 78 10.36 15.14 -6.10
CA VAL A 78 11.42 15.68 -5.21
C VAL A 78 12.67 14.82 -5.30
N GLU A 79 12.49 13.50 -5.33
CA GLU A 79 13.57 12.51 -5.38
C GLU A 79 13.18 11.34 -6.30
N GLY A 80 14.17 10.77 -6.97
CA GLY A 80 13.99 9.63 -7.87
C GLY A 80 13.33 10.00 -9.19
N ASP A 81 12.83 8.97 -9.88
CA ASP A 81 12.11 9.08 -11.15
C ASP A 81 10.70 8.51 -10.98
N PHE A 82 9.74 9.38 -11.11
CA PHE A 82 8.31 9.06 -11.15
C PHE A 82 7.88 8.91 -12.61
N TRP A 83 7.20 7.82 -12.96
CA TRP A 83 6.61 7.68 -14.28
C TRP A 83 5.08 7.79 -14.20
N LEU A 84 4.48 8.38 -15.22
CA LEU A 84 3.04 8.61 -15.35
C LEU A 84 2.58 8.26 -16.76
N HIS A 85 1.52 7.46 -16.84
CA HIS A 85 0.80 7.19 -18.06
C HIS A 85 -0.67 7.56 -17.89
N ILE A 86 -1.11 8.63 -18.55
CA ILE A 86 -2.54 9.01 -18.64
C ILE A 86 -3.11 8.33 -19.87
N ASP A 87 -4.31 7.75 -19.78
CA ASP A 87 -4.97 7.08 -20.89
C ASP A 87 -5.04 8.01 -22.12
N GLY A 88 -4.65 7.47 -23.28
CA GLY A 88 -4.60 8.23 -24.53
C GLY A 88 -3.38 9.13 -24.70
N GLN A 89 -2.44 9.16 -23.74
CA GLN A 89 -1.19 9.94 -23.83
C GLN A 89 0.03 9.02 -23.80
N THR A 90 1.16 9.54 -24.24
CA THR A 90 2.45 8.84 -24.10
C THR A 90 2.88 8.83 -22.64
N GLU A 91 3.39 7.69 -22.16
CA GLU A 91 4.01 7.61 -20.83
C GLU A 91 5.18 8.60 -20.75
N GLN A 92 5.28 9.27 -19.61
CA GLN A 92 6.32 10.23 -19.34
C GLN A 92 7.05 9.90 -18.02
N VAL A 93 8.34 10.18 -17.98
CA VAL A 93 9.15 10.14 -16.78
C VAL A 93 9.30 11.57 -16.26
N VAL A 94 8.89 11.80 -15.02
CA VAL A 94 8.93 13.09 -14.34
C VAL A 94 10.08 13.04 -13.33
N ARG A 95 11.20 13.66 -13.66
CA ARG A 95 12.44 13.61 -12.87
C ARG A 95 12.39 14.58 -11.69
N ALA A 96 13.31 14.42 -10.76
CA ALA A 96 13.47 15.34 -9.63
C ALA A 96 13.54 16.81 -10.09
N GLY A 97 12.69 17.65 -9.50
CA GLY A 97 12.50 19.06 -9.87
C GLY A 97 11.39 19.31 -10.91
N GLU A 98 11.03 18.30 -11.70
CA GLU A 98 9.95 18.41 -12.69
C GLU A 98 8.57 18.21 -12.05
N SER A 99 7.53 18.72 -12.71
CA SER A 99 6.15 18.61 -12.25
C SER A 99 5.22 18.18 -13.38
N VAL A 100 4.06 17.64 -13.00
CA VAL A 100 3.02 17.21 -13.93
C VAL A 100 1.65 17.48 -13.34
N THR A 101 0.66 17.66 -14.21
CA THR A 101 -0.75 17.77 -13.85
C THR A 101 -1.51 16.56 -14.36
N ILE A 102 -2.30 15.94 -13.49
CA ILE A 102 -3.29 14.93 -13.84
C ILE A 102 -4.65 15.61 -13.87
N PRO A 103 -5.32 15.65 -15.04
CA PRO A 103 -6.62 16.30 -15.17
C PRO A 103 -7.72 15.65 -14.31
N ASP A 104 -8.78 16.41 -14.06
CA ASP A 104 -9.95 15.91 -13.32
C ASP A 104 -10.44 14.57 -13.90
N ARG A 105 -10.54 13.57 -13.03
CA ARG A 105 -10.99 12.19 -13.33
C ARG A 105 -10.25 11.47 -14.44
N ALA A 106 -9.11 11.98 -14.90
CA ALA A 106 -8.32 11.28 -15.90
C ALA A 106 -7.86 9.91 -15.39
N ILE A 107 -8.15 8.87 -16.14
CA ILE A 107 -7.65 7.52 -15.83
C ILE A 107 -6.17 7.48 -16.14
N HIS A 108 -5.39 7.02 -15.17
CA HIS A 108 -3.95 6.95 -15.29
C HIS A 108 -3.37 5.79 -14.49
N ASN A 109 -2.14 5.48 -14.78
CA ASN A 109 -1.28 4.56 -14.03
C ASN A 109 0.05 5.25 -13.76
N GLU A 110 0.65 4.94 -12.63
CA GLU A 110 1.87 5.62 -12.19
C GLU A 110 2.72 4.71 -11.31
N GLY A 111 3.96 5.11 -11.09
CA GLY A 111 4.85 4.37 -10.22
C GLY A 111 6.25 4.96 -10.14
N ALA A 112 7.14 4.18 -9.53
CA ALA A 112 8.56 4.47 -9.49
C ALA A 112 9.33 3.46 -10.36
N SER A 113 10.43 3.90 -10.96
CA SER A 113 11.33 3.06 -11.74
C SER A 113 12.11 2.08 -10.84
N ASP A 114 13.36 1.84 -11.11
CA ASP A 114 14.24 0.95 -10.34
C ASP A 114 14.67 1.52 -8.97
N LYS A 115 14.37 2.79 -8.72
CA LYS A 115 14.64 3.49 -7.45
C LYS A 115 13.33 4.01 -6.86
N PRO A 116 13.25 4.20 -5.54
CA PRO A 116 12.11 4.87 -4.92
C PRO A 116 11.93 6.29 -5.47
N ALA A 117 10.69 6.76 -5.53
CA ALA A 117 10.36 8.14 -5.84
C ALA A 117 9.67 8.82 -4.64
N LYS A 118 9.92 10.13 -4.49
CA LYS A 118 9.26 10.98 -3.52
C LYS A 118 8.66 12.19 -4.22
N LEU A 119 7.39 12.45 -3.94
CA LEU A 119 6.62 13.50 -4.57
C LEU A 119 6.07 14.46 -3.53
N ASN A 120 5.97 15.74 -3.89
CA ASN A 120 5.03 16.68 -3.29
C ASN A 120 3.79 16.71 -4.17
N VAL A 121 2.61 16.53 -3.59
CA VAL A 121 1.37 16.40 -4.33
C VAL A 121 0.30 17.32 -3.77
N VAL A 122 -0.35 18.07 -4.63
CA VAL A 122 -1.54 18.87 -4.33
C VAL A 122 -2.72 18.26 -5.05
N TYR A 123 -3.71 17.84 -4.29
CA TYR A 123 -5.01 17.40 -4.79
C TYR A 123 -6.02 18.54 -4.61
N VAL A 124 -6.74 18.89 -5.66
CA VAL A 124 -7.92 19.78 -5.60
C VAL A 124 -9.11 18.91 -5.97
N VAL A 125 -9.82 18.42 -4.97
CA VAL A 125 -10.75 17.29 -5.13
C VAL A 125 -12.07 17.53 -4.42
N GLU A 126 -13.10 16.78 -4.82
CA GLU A 126 -14.41 16.82 -4.18
C GLU A 126 -14.34 16.29 -2.74
N LYS A 127 -14.91 17.04 -1.81
CA LYS A 127 -15.02 16.66 -0.40
C LYS A 127 -15.80 15.37 -0.23
N GLY A 128 -15.33 14.51 0.68
CA GLY A 128 -16.03 13.28 1.04
C GLY A 128 -16.00 12.17 -0.01
N LYS A 129 -15.32 12.37 -1.12
CA LYS A 129 -15.09 11.32 -2.12
C LYS A 129 -13.79 10.54 -1.80
N PRO A 130 -13.73 9.24 -2.14
CA PRO A 130 -12.48 8.49 -2.09
C PRO A 130 -11.41 9.20 -2.93
N LEU A 131 -10.24 9.46 -2.34
CA LEU A 131 -9.16 10.17 -3.03
C LEU A 131 -8.63 9.40 -4.25
N VAL A 132 -8.71 8.08 -4.21
CA VAL A 132 -8.29 7.17 -5.28
C VAL A 132 -9.44 6.20 -5.56
N SER A 133 -9.84 6.05 -6.81
CA SER A 133 -10.83 5.08 -7.27
C SER A 133 -10.24 4.20 -8.37
N PRO A 134 -10.20 2.86 -8.18
CA PRO A 134 -9.73 1.95 -9.23
C PRO A 134 -10.53 2.13 -10.53
N ALA A 135 -9.85 2.04 -11.68
CA ALA A 135 -10.44 2.06 -13.01
C ALA A 135 -10.22 0.71 -13.71
N GLN A 136 -11.19 0.30 -14.53
CA GLN A 136 -11.09 -0.90 -15.36
C GLN A 136 -10.32 -0.63 -16.66
#